data_8222b3911029aa4981361e240d3d8647
#
_entry.id   8222b3911029aa4981361e240d3d8647
#
_cell.length_a   1.000
_cell.length_b   1.000
_cell.length_c   1.000
_cell.angle_alpha   90.00
_cell.angle_beta   90.00
_cell.angle_gamma   90.00
#
_symmetry.space_group_name_H-M   'P 1'
#
loop_
_entity.id
_entity.type
_entity.pdbx_description
1 polymer ?
#
loop_
_entity_poly.entity_id
_entity_poly.type
_entity_poly.pdbx_seq_one_letter_code
_entity_poly.pdbx_strand_id
1 'polypeptide(L)'
;MKREILLERIDKLKQIMPWYVLEYYQSKLAVPYSFTTLYEYLKEYDRFFSWVMESGISNADTMSDIPLSVLENMSKKDMESFILYLRERPLLNANTTKQGVSQTTINRTLSALSSLYKYLTE
;
A
#
# COMPACT_ATOMS: atom_id res chain seq x y z
N MET A 1 -5.52 -16.45 -11.60
CA MET A 1 -5.25 -16.94 -10.23
C MET A 1 -6.51 -17.58 -9.69
N LYS A 2 -6.40 -18.76 -9.11
CA LYS A 2 -7.54 -19.44 -8.50
C LYS A 2 -7.97 -18.68 -7.25
N ARG A 3 -9.27 -18.73 -6.97
CA ARG A 3 -9.85 -17.99 -5.83
C ARG A 3 -9.21 -18.40 -4.50
N GLU A 4 -8.97 -19.68 -4.26
CA GLU A 4 -8.37 -20.13 -3.01
C GLU A 4 -6.96 -19.57 -2.82
N ILE A 5 -6.17 -19.51 -3.90
CA ILE A 5 -4.82 -18.94 -3.86
C ILE A 5 -4.89 -17.44 -3.60
N LEU A 6 -5.83 -16.75 -4.25
CA LEU A 6 -6.03 -15.32 -4.08
C LEU A 6 -6.39 -14.99 -2.62
N LEU A 7 -7.35 -15.72 -2.04
CA LEU A 7 -7.77 -15.50 -0.66
C LEU A 7 -6.65 -15.80 0.33
N GLU A 8 -5.84 -16.82 0.08
CA GLU A 8 -4.68 -17.13 0.91
C GLU A 8 -3.67 -15.98 0.89
N ARG A 9 -3.39 -15.42 -0.27
CA ARG A 9 -2.47 -14.28 -0.39
C ARG A 9 -3.01 -13.03 0.29
N ILE A 10 -4.30 -12.80 0.17
CA ILE A 10 -4.97 -11.70 0.88
C ILE A 10 -4.81 -11.87 2.38
N ASP A 11 -5.05 -13.08 2.91
CA ASP A 11 -4.93 -13.34 4.34
C ASP A 11 -3.51 -13.06 4.85
N LYS A 12 -2.50 -13.45 4.09
CA LYS A 12 -1.11 -13.18 4.47
C LYS A 12 -0.82 -11.69 4.57
N LEU A 13 -1.31 -10.91 3.61
CA LEU A 13 -1.14 -9.46 3.63
C LEU A 13 -1.91 -8.83 4.78
N LYS A 14 -3.11 -9.31 5.07
CA LYS A 14 -3.91 -8.79 6.19
C LYS A 14 -3.19 -8.97 7.53
N GLN A 15 -2.45 -10.06 7.70
CA GLN A 15 -1.76 -10.36 8.95
C GLN A 15 -0.68 -9.35 9.29
N ILE A 16 -0.12 -8.64 8.30
CA ILE A 16 0.94 -7.67 8.52
C ILE A 16 0.45 -6.23 8.48
N MET A 17 -0.84 -6.00 8.22
CA MET A 17 -1.38 -4.65 8.03
C MET A 17 -1.78 -3.99 9.35
N PRO A 18 -1.68 -2.64 9.42
CA PRO A 18 -2.24 -1.90 10.55
C PRO A 18 -3.75 -2.09 10.66
N TRP A 19 -4.29 -1.91 11.89
CA TRP A 19 -5.71 -2.13 12.17
C TRP A 19 -6.65 -1.31 11.27
N TYR A 20 -6.28 -0.08 10.93
CA TYR A 20 -7.14 0.79 10.13
C TYR A 20 -7.23 0.32 8.68
N VAL A 21 -6.21 -0.38 8.18
CA VAL A 21 -6.27 -1.00 6.86
C VAL A 21 -7.23 -2.19 6.88
N LEU A 22 -7.26 -2.95 7.98
CA LEU A 22 -8.19 -4.07 8.12
C LEU A 22 -9.64 -3.57 8.16
N GLU A 23 -9.90 -2.45 8.84
CA GLU A 23 -11.22 -1.84 8.84
C GLU A 23 -11.62 -1.35 7.44
N TYR A 24 -10.68 -0.73 6.74
CA TYR A 24 -10.88 -0.32 5.35
C TYR A 24 -11.26 -1.53 4.48
N TYR A 25 -10.49 -2.60 4.59
CA TYR A 25 -10.74 -3.82 3.82
C TYR A 25 -12.15 -4.35 4.09
N GLN A 26 -12.53 -4.43 5.37
CA GLN A 26 -13.86 -4.91 5.76
C GLN A 26 -14.96 -4.04 5.16
N SER A 27 -14.76 -2.72 5.18
CA SER A 27 -15.71 -1.78 4.58
C SER A 27 -15.85 -2.01 3.08
N LYS A 28 -14.77 -2.30 2.37
CA LYS A 28 -14.81 -2.50 0.92
C LYS A 28 -15.37 -3.85 0.51
N LEU A 29 -15.46 -4.81 1.43
CA LEU A 29 -16.22 -6.03 1.19
C LEU A 29 -17.72 -5.77 1.12
N ALA A 30 -18.21 -4.73 1.79
CA ALA A 30 -19.63 -4.37 1.79
C ALA A 30 -20.05 -3.62 0.52
N VAL A 31 -19.09 -3.06 -0.23
CA VAL A 31 -19.32 -2.50 -1.55
C VAL A 31 -18.74 -3.47 -2.58
N PRO A 32 -19.15 -3.40 -3.86
CA PRO A 32 -18.77 -4.45 -4.81
C PRO A 32 -17.34 -4.34 -5.32
N TYR A 33 -16.36 -4.24 -4.43
CA TYR A 33 -14.95 -4.36 -4.80
C TYR A 33 -14.64 -5.85 -4.97
N SER A 34 -14.00 -6.19 -6.08
CA SER A 34 -13.58 -7.58 -6.30
C SER A 34 -12.41 -7.94 -5.39
N PHE A 35 -12.26 -9.22 -5.09
CA PHE A 35 -11.10 -9.70 -4.34
C PHE A 35 -9.79 -9.39 -5.07
N THR A 36 -9.80 -9.43 -6.39
CA THR A 36 -8.61 -9.08 -7.17
C THR A 36 -8.21 -7.62 -6.94
N THR A 37 -9.16 -6.69 -6.97
CA THR A 37 -8.90 -5.28 -6.71
C THR A 37 -8.37 -5.08 -5.29
N LEU A 38 -8.99 -5.73 -4.31
CA LEU A 38 -8.56 -5.61 -2.91
C LEU A 38 -7.16 -6.17 -2.70
N TYR A 39 -6.83 -7.29 -3.37
CA TYR A 39 -5.50 -7.85 -3.33
C TYR A 39 -4.47 -6.88 -3.90
N GLU A 40 -4.76 -6.29 -5.07
CA GLU A 40 -3.86 -5.31 -5.67
C GLU A 40 -3.64 -4.11 -4.76
N TYR A 41 -4.70 -3.63 -4.12
CA TYR A 41 -4.59 -2.50 -3.19
C TYR A 41 -3.77 -2.85 -1.95
N LEU A 42 -3.97 -4.06 -1.39
CA LEU A 42 -3.19 -4.49 -0.24
C LEU A 42 -1.69 -4.56 -0.57
N LYS A 43 -1.34 -4.99 -1.78
CA LYS A 43 0.06 -5.00 -2.22
C LYS A 43 0.63 -3.59 -2.28
N GLU A 44 -0.17 -2.62 -2.71
CA GLU A 44 0.26 -1.22 -2.75
C GLU A 44 0.45 -0.66 -1.34
N TYR A 45 -0.41 -1.05 -0.39
CA TYR A 45 -0.24 -0.63 1.00
C TYR A 45 1.00 -1.27 1.63
N ASP A 46 1.29 -2.52 1.32
CA ASP A 46 2.51 -3.18 1.76
C ASP A 46 3.74 -2.39 1.30
N ARG A 47 3.76 -1.99 0.04
CA ARG A 47 4.84 -1.18 -0.52
C ARG A 47 4.97 0.17 0.18
N PHE A 48 3.85 0.84 0.38
CA PHE A 48 3.82 2.16 1.01
C PHE A 48 4.30 2.11 2.47
N PHE A 49 3.77 1.18 3.25
CA PHE A 49 4.14 1.07 4.66
C PHE A 49 5.59 0.59 4.83
N SER A 50 6.07 -0.26 3.94
CA SER A 50 7.48 -0.64 3.93
C SER A 50 8.37 0.58 3.75
N TRP A 51 8.01 1.46 2.82
CA TRP A 51 8.74 2.71 2.61
C TRP A 51 8.65 3.63 3.83
N VAL A 52 7.48 3.73 4.45
CA VAL A 52 7.29 4.55 5.67
C VAL A 52 8.26 4.12 6.75
N MET A 53 8.46 2.80 6.92
CA MET A 53 9.40 2.28 7.90
C MET A 53 10.86 2.53 7.50
N GLU A 54 11.20 2.25 6.24
CA GLU A 54 12.56 2.41 5.72
C GLU A 54 13.03 3.86 5.76
N SER A 55 12.13 4.80 5.47
CA SER A 55 12.45 6.23 5.43
C SER A 55 12.56 6.88 6.81
N GLY A 56 12.19 6.15 7.87
CA GLY A 56 12.23 6.69 9.21
C GLY A 56 11.04 7.57 9.58
N ILE A 57 10.02 7.65 8.73
CA ILE A 57 8.81 8.42 9.05
C ILE A 57 8.10 7.78 10.25
N SER A 58 8.18 6.46 10.40
CA SER A 58 7.68 5.76 11.57
C SER A 58 8.80 4.98 12.24
N ASN A 59 8.77 4.93 13.57
CA ASN A 59 9.71 4.15 14.39
C ASN A 59 9.16 2.76 14.73
N ALA A 60 7.98 2.40 14.19
CA ALA A 60 7.36 1.12 14.53
C ALA A 60 8.27 -0.05 14.17
N ASP A 61 8.31 -1.06 15.02
CA ASP A 61 9.11 -2.26 14.78
C ASP A 61 8.50 -3.16 13.72
N THR A 62 7.18 -3.13 13.60
CA THR A 62 6.45 -3.91 12.60
C THR A 62 5.47 -2.99 11.87
N MET A 63 5.11 -3.40 10.65
CA MET A 63 4.15 -2.65 9.85
C MET A 63 2.79 -2.51 10.56
N SER A 64 2.33 -3.57 11.24
CA SER A 64 1.04 -3.54 11.93
C SER A 64 1.01 -2.53 13.08
N ASP A 65 2.16 -2.12 13.59
CA ASP A 65 2.26 -1.16 14.69
C ASP A 65 2.36 0.29 14.23
N ILE A 66 2.37 0.55 12.95
CA ILE A 66 2.41 1.93 12.43
C ILE A 66 1.10 2.63 12.83
N PRO A 67 1.18 3.68 13.67
CA PRO A 67 -0.05 4.32 14.15
C PRO A 67 -0.72 5.16 13.08
N LEU A 68 -2.04 5.32 13.20
CA LEU A 68 -2.82 6.14 12.27
C LEU A 68 -2.29 7.57 12.20
N SER A 69 -1.75 8.09 13.29
CA SER A 69 -1.20 9.44 13.32
C SER A 69 -0.11 9.68 12.28
N VAL A 70 0.62 8.63 11.89
CA VAL A 70 1.62 8.73 10.82
C VAL A 70 0.96 9.17 9.52
N LEU A 71 -0.18 8.55 9.19
CA LEU A 71 -0.92 8.92 7.99
C LEU A 71 -1.54 10.31 8.11
N GLU A 72 -2.07 10.65 9.28
CA GLU A 72 -2.66 11.96 9.52
C GLU A 72 -1.65 13.10 9.38
N ASN A 73 -0.40 12.84 9.75
CA ASN A 73 0.67 13.85 9.72
C ASN A 73 1.51 13.80 8.46
N MET A 74 1.16 12.93 7.51
CA MET A 74 1.89 12.80 6.25
C MET A 74 1.77 14.10 5.46
N SER A 75 2.91 14.74 5.17
CA SER A 75 2.92 15.99 4.43
C SER A 75 2.91 15.75 2.92
N LYS A 76 2.60 16.81 2.18
CA LYS A 76 2.73 16.79 0.71
C LYS A 76 4.15 16.40 0.30
N LYS A 77 5.13 16.94 1.01
CA LYS A 77 6.54 16.66 0.75
C LYS A 77 6.89 15.19 0.97
N ASP A 78 6.32 14.58 2.01
CA ASP A 78 6.49 13.15 2.27
C ASP A 78 5.93 12.31 1.12
N MET A 79 4.75 12.67 0.62
CA MET A 79 4.14 11.96 -0.51
C MET A 79 4.95 12.14 -1.78
N GLU A 80 5.49 13.33 -2.00
CA GLU A 80 6.39 13.57 -3.15
C GLU A 80 7.65 12.70 -3.05
N SER A 81 8.18 12.54 -1.84
CA SER A 81 9.35 11.68 -1.60
C SER A 81 9.02 10.21 -1.88
N PHE A 82 7.83 9.77 -1.53
CA PHE A 82 7.40 8.41 -1.85
C PHE A 82 7.29 8.19 -3.37
N ILE A 83 6.71 9.14 -4.08
CA ILE A 83 6.59 9.07 -5.54
C ILE A 83 7.99 9.01 -6.17
N LEU A 84 8.90 9.83 -5.69
CA LEU A 84 10.28 9.84 -6.16
C LEU A 84 10.97 8.50 -5.91
N TYR A 85 10.74 7.93 -4.73
CA TYR A 85 11.23 6.59 -4.40
C TYR A 85 10.73 5.55 -5.41
N LEU A 86 9.43 5.60 -5.76
CA LEU A 86 8.85 4.67 -6.73
C LEU A 86 9.49 4.83 -8.12
N ARG A 87 9.76 6.06 -8.53
CA ARG A 87 10.36 6.34 -9.84
C ARG A 87 11.80 5.88 -9.91
N GLU A 88 12.54 5.94 -8.81
CA GLU A 88 13.98 5.70 -8.80
C GLU A 88 14.36 4.28 -8.37
N ARG A 89 13.44 3.54 -7.72
CA ARG A 89 13.80 2.20 -7.24
C ARG A 89 14.11 1.27 -8.41
N PRO A 90 15.16 0.44 -8.30
CA PRO A 90 15.45 -0.55 -9.33
C PRO A 90 14.30 -1.56 -9.43
N LEU A 91 13.98 -1.96 -10.66
CA LEU A 91 13.03 -3.04 -10.88
C LEU A 91 13.67 -4.35 -10.44
N LEU A 92 12.87 -5.22 -9.81
CA LEU A 92 13.35 -6.51 -9.34
C LEU A 92 13.70 -7.46 -10.48
N ASN A 93 13.24 -7.17 -11.70
CA ASN A 93 13.54 -7.97 -12.86
C ASN A 93 14.89 -7.58 -13.43
N ALA A 94 15.88 -8.48 -13.28
CA ALA A 94 17.27 -8.24 -13.67
C ALA A 94 17.47 -8.09 -15.18
N ASN A 95 16.47 -8.40 -15.99
CA ASN A 95 16.61 -8.34 -17.45
C ASN A 95 16.23 -6.98 -18.04
N THR A 96 15.90 -6.01 -17.21
CA THR A 96 15.54 -4.68 -17.69
C THR A 96 16.55 -3.65 -17.23
N THR A 97 16.86 -2.69 -18.11
CA THR A 97 17.70 -1.55 -17.77
C THR A 97 16.91 -0.39 -17.18
N LYS A 98 15.59 -0.49 -17.15
CA LYS A 98 14.72 0.55 -16.60
C LYS A 98 14.79 0.53 -15.08
N GLN A 99 14.85 1.71 -14.49
CA GLN A 99 14.75 1.88 -13.05
C GLN A 99 13.38 2.41 -12.68
N GLY A 100 12.91 2.01 -11.47
CA GLY A 100 11.64 2.46 -10.97
C GLY A 100 10.47 1.71 -11.57
N VAL A 101 9.26 2.17 -11.25
CA VAL A 101 8.03 1.57 -11.74
C VAL A 101 7.44 2.47 -12.83
N SER A 102 6.60 1.90 -13.69
CA SER A 102 5.95 2.64 -14.76
C SER A 102 4.96 3.67 -14.20
N GLN A 103 4.62 4.66 -15.02
CA GLN A 103 3.61 5.66 -14.64
C GLN A 103 2.27 5.00 -14.34
N THR A 104 1.91 3.95 -15.06
CA THR A 104 0.68 3.20 -14.80
C THR A 104 0.68 2.61 -13.39
N THR A 105 1.80 2.02 -12.97
CA THR A 105 1.93 1.46 -11.62
C THR A 105 1.89 2.55 -10.56
N ILE A 106 2.53 3.69 -10.81
CA ILE A 106 2.48 4.84 -9.89
C ILE A 106 1.03 5.31 -9.72
N ASN A 107 0.28 5.43 -10.82
CA ASN A 107 -1.12 5.84 -10.77
C ASN A 107 -1.97 4.87 -9.98
N ARG A 108 -1.71 3.56 -10.11
CA ARG A 108 -2.41 2.53 -9.31
C ARG A 108 -2.10 2.71 -7.83
N THR A 109 -0.85 2.92 -7.48
CA THR A 109 -0.43 3.14 -6.09
C THR A 109 -1.14 4.36 -5.52
N LEU A 110 -1.18 5.47 -6.27
CA LEU A 110 -1.84 6.69 -5.82
C LEU A 110 -3.35 6.50 -5.68
N SER A 111 -3.97 5.73 -6.58
CA SER A 111 -5.40 5.42 -6.49
C SER A 111 -5.70 4.60 -5.23
N ALA A 112 -4.86 3.61 -4.93
CA ALA A 112 -5.04 2.79 -3.73
C ALA A 112 -4.90 3.64 -2.46
N LEU A 113 -3.89 4.52 -2.39
CA LEU A 113 -3.69 5.41 -1.25
C LEU A 113 -4.83 6.41 -1.12
N SER A 114 -5.30 6.97 -2.22
CA SER A 114 -6.42 7.91 -2.23
C SER A 114 -7.68 7.24 -1.66
N SER A 115 -7.94 6.01 -2.05
CA SER A 115 -9.09 5.25 -1.56
C SER A 115 -9.01 5.03 -0.04
N LEU A 116 -7.84 4.67 0.47
CA LEU A 116 -7.62 4.49 1.90
C LEU A 116 -7.79 5.80 2.66
N TYR A 117 -7.14 6.86 2.20
CA TYR A 117 -7.24 8.18 2.86
C TYR A 117 -8.68 8.70 2.87
N LYS A 118 -9.39 8.52 1.77
CA LYS A 118 -10.79 8.94 1.69
C LYS A 118 -11.63 8.23 2.75
N TYR A 119 -11.44 6.91 2.91
CA TYR A 119 -12.15 6.14 3.93
C TYR A 119 -11.82 6.67 5.33
N LEU A 120 -10.54 6.93 5.60
CA LEU A 120 -10.09 7.36 6.94
C LEU A 120 -10.55 8.76 7.32
N THR A 121 -10.92 9.59 6.35
CA THR A 121 -11.34 10.98 6.58
C THR A 121 -12.86 11.16 6.54
N GLU A 122 -13.61 10.11 6.29
CA GLU A 122 -15.09 10.15 6.30
C GLU A 122 -15.69 10.01 7.68
#